data_c281b1a7b7fe52595b314597e000081f
#
_entry.id   c281b1a7b7fe52595b314597e000081f
#
_cell.length_a   1.000
_cell.length_b   1.000
_cell.length_c   1.000
_cell.angle_alpha   90.00
_cell.angle_beta   90.00
_cell.angle_gamma   90.00
#
_symmetry.space_group_name_H-M   'P 1'
#
loop_
_entity.id
_entity.type
_entity.pdbx_description
1 polymer ?
#
loop_
_entity_poly.entity_id
_entity_poly.type
_entity_poly.pdbx_seq_one_letter_code
_entity_poly.pdbx_strand_id
1 'polypeptide(L)'
;MENQAAVTNPYGPMALITNGNMLSHVVLVILLLMSLFSWYVILTKLWDQSRLKKAARVAEKQFWTAPSIKDGVERLKKGDDYRAIAEEGLRAQSHHDGRLTDRIDLNEWITMSLQRAVNNANTKLQTGMGLLASVGSTAPFVGLFGTVVGIIQALVSIGLSGQPSIDKVAGPVGEALIMTAFGLAVAVPAVLGYNWLVGRNRTVLEGLRNFAADLHAYLVGGARVGGSEVNATRPMAAAAAPATAAAAGRK
;
A
#
# COMPACT_ATOMS: atom_id res chain seq x y z
N MET A 1 23.78 -16.32 -51.11
CA MET A 1 23.03 -15.67 -50.00
C MET A 1 22.32 -16.76 -49.28
N GLU A 2 22.97 -17.32 -48.30
CA GLU A 2 22.48 -18.46 -47.50
C GLU A 2 21.42 -17.94 -46.54
N ASN A 3 20.20 -18.39 -46.77
CA ASN A 3 19.06 -18.05 -45.94
C ASN A 3 19.27 -18.75 -44.59
N GLN A 4 19.84 -18.05 -43.59
CA GLN A 4 19.88 -18.51 -42.22
C GLN A 4 18.42 -18.58 -41.75
N ALA A 5 17.76 -19.70 -42.02
CA ALA A 5 16.54 -20.07 -41.35
C ALA A 5 16.81 -19.94 -39.83
N ALA A 6 16.16 -18.99 -39.18
CA ALA A 6 16.28 -18.78 -37.74
C ALA A 6 16.10 -20.19 -37.10
N VAL A 7 17.19 -20.69 -36.51
CA VAL A 7 17.16 -21.93 -35.73
C VAL A 7 16.21 -21.68 -34.57
N THR A 8 14.95 -21.96 -34.77
CA THR A 8 13.96 -21.92 -33.70
C THR A 8 14.42 -22.92 -32.64
N ASN A 9 14.87 -22.41 -31.51
CA ASN A 9 15.30 -23.22 -30.38
C ASN A 9 14.14 -24.17 -29.99
N PRO A 10 14.22 -25.50 -30.27
CA PRO A 10 13.14 -26.42 -30.00
C PRO A 10 12.84 -26.59 -28.51
N TYR A 11 13.69 -26.03 -27.63
CA TYR A 11 13.59 -26.10 -26.19
C TYR A 11 13.30 -24.71 -25.55
N GLY A 12 12.89 -23.72 -26.36
CA GLY A 12 12.62 -22.36 -25.93
C GLY A 12 11.24 -22.17 -25.29
N PRO A 13 10.96 -20.99 -24.71
CA PRO A 13 9.65 -20.66 -24.13
C PRO A 13 8.48 -20.82 -25.14
N MET A 14 8.75 -20.65 -26.44
CA MET A 14 7.75 -20.82 -27.51
C MET A 14 7.36 -22.29 -27.68
N ALA A 15 8.30 -23.23 -27.56
CA ALA A 15 8.05 -24.65 -27.61
C ALA A 15 7.10 -25.10 -26.47
N LEU A 16 7.25 -24.50 -25.29
CA LEU A 16 6.38 -24.75 -24.15
C LEU A 16 4.92 -24.35 -24.43
N ILE A 17 4.70 -23.25 -25.15
CA ILE A 17 3.35 -22.76 -25.50
C ILE A 17 2.72 -23.65 -26.59
N THR A 18 3.52 -24.15 -27.56
CA THR A 18 3.00 -24.90 -28.70
C THR A 18 2.88 -26.41 -28.44
N ASN A 19 3.83 -26.99 -27.69
CA ASN A 19 3.96 -28.43 -27.51
C ASN A 19 3.79 -28.89 -26.05
N GLY A 20 3.62 -27.94 -25.13
CA GLY A 20 3.49 -28.23 -23.71
C GLY A 20 2.26 -29.05 -23.36
N ASN A 21 2.36 -29.89 -22.33
CA ASN A 21 1.25 -30.68 -21.83
C ASN A 21 0.19 -29.77 -21.16
N MET A 22 -1.06 -30.25 -21.08
CA MET A 22 -2.16 -29.51 -20.44
C MET A 22 -1.78 -28.99 -19.05
N LEU A 23 -1.06 -29.76 -18.25
CA LEU A 23 -0.63 -29.36 -16.90
C LEU A 23 0.43 -28.25 -16.92
N SER A 24 1.36 -28.29 -17.88
CA SER A 24 2.34 -27.21 -18.08
C SER A 24 1.65 -25.92 -18.44
N HIS A 25 0.62 -25.94 -19.27
CA HIS A 25 -0.19 -24.76 -19.60
C HIS A 25 -0.94 -24.22 -18.36
N VAL A 26 -1.51 -25.08 -17.52
CA VAL A 26 -2.20 -24.67 -16.28
C VAL A 26 -1.22 -23.96 -15.34
N VAL A 27 -0.03 -24.53 -15.11
CA VAL A 27 1.01 -23.91 -14.27
C VAL A 27 1.44 -22.56 -14.85
N LEU A 28 1.65 -22.48 -16.16
CA LEU A 28 2.03 -21.23 -16.83
C LEU A 28 0.95 -20.16 -16.69
N VAL A 29 -0.33 -20.51 -16.86
CA VAL A 29 -1.45 -19.57 -16.67
C VAL A 29 -1.51 -19.09 -15.23
N ILE A 30 -1.33 -19.95 -14.23
CA ILE A 30 -1.29 -19.56 -12.82
C ILE A 30 -0.15 -18.57 -12.59
N LEU A 31 1.06 -18.85 -13.05
CA LEU A 31 2.21 -17.94 -12.90
C LEU A 31 1.98 -16.60 -13.60
N LEU A 32 1.36 -16.60 -14.76
CA LEU A 32 1.02 -15.39 -15.50
C LEU A 32 0.00 -14.55 -14.73
N LEU A 33 -1.05 -15.15 -14.19
CA LEU A 33 -2.03 -14.46 -13.34
C LEU A 33 -1.37 -13.89 -12.08
N MET A 34 -0.52 -14.66 -11.40
CA MET A 34 0.24 -14.21 -10.25
C MET A 34 1.11 -13.00 -10.59
N SER A 35 1.77 -13.02 -11.75
CA SER A 35 2.58 -11.89 -12.24
C SER A 35 1.72 -10.66 -12.50
N LEU A 36 0.60 -10.79 -13.22
CA LEU A 36 -0.31 -9.68 -13.51
C LEU A 36 -0.86 -9.04 -12.25
N PHE A 37 -1.32 -9.84 -11.28
CA PHE A 37 -1.82 -9.32 -10.01
C PHE A 37 -0.71 -8.62 -9.19
N SER A 38 0.52 -9.14 -9.19
CA SER A 38 1.65 -8.51 -8.52
C SER A 38 1.95 -7.13 -9.11
N TRP A 39 2.06 -7.04 -10.42
CA TRP A 39 2.31 -5.77 -11.10
C TRP A 39 1.18 -4.77 -10.90
N TYR A 40 -0.08 -5.24 -10.96
CA TYR A 40 -1.24 -4.40 -10.68
C TYR A 40 -1.16 -3.78 -9.28
N VAL A 41 -0.87 -4.59 -8.24
CA VAL A 41 -0.74 -4.08 -6.86
C VAL A 41 0.45 -3.13 -6.73
N ILE A 42 1.60 -3.46 -7.30
CA ILE A 42 2.79 -2.60 -7.24
C ILE A 42 2.48 -1.23 -7.86
N LEU A 43 1.91 -1.18 -9.07
CA LEU A 43 1.65 0.06 -9.78
C LEU A 43 0.58 0.92 -9.08
N THR A 44 -0.52 0.31 -8.63
CA THR A 44 -1.59 1.02 -7.90
C THR A 44 -1.07 1.61 -6.58
N LYS A 45 -0.30 0.83 -5.81
CA LYS A 45 0.29 1.30 -4.55
C LYS A 45 1.35 2.38 -4.74
N LEU A 46 2.13 2.30 -5.80
CA LEU A 46 3.07 3.38 -6.17
C LEU A 46 2.33 4.71 -6.39
N TRP A 47 1.23 4.65 -7.09
CA TRP A 47 0.43 5.84 -7.39
C TRP A 47 -0.21 6.40 -6.12
N ASP A 48 -0.84 5.56 -5.30
CA ASP A 48 -1.44 5.95 -4.03
C ASP A 48 -0.43 6.61 -3.09
N GLN A 49 0.75 6.00 -2.92
CA GLN A 49 1.81 6.57 -2.08
C GLN A 49 2.38 7.89 -2.62
N SER A 50 2.42 8.06 -3.94
CA SER A 50 2.85 9.32 -4.55
C SER A 50 1.83 10.43 -4.31
N ARG A 51 0.53 10.11 -4.31
CA ARG A 51 -0.55 11.03 -3.93
C ARG A 51 -0.44 11.42 -2.45
N LEU A 52 -0.25 10.44 -1.55
CA LEU A 52 -0.13 10.68 -0.11
C LEU A 52 1.10 11.54 0.24
N LYS A 53 2.22 11.37 -0.44
CA LYS A 53 3.38 12.26 -0.27
C LYS A 53 3.09 13.72 -0.67
N LYS A 54 2.32 13.92 -1.75
CA LYS A 54 1.88 15.27 -2.15
C LYS A 54 0.92 15.85 -1.12
N ALA A 55 -0.01 15.04 -0.61
CA ALA A 55 -0.95 15.42 0.42
C ALA A 55 -0.27 15.82 1.74
N ALA A 56 0.77 15.08 2.16
CA ALA A 56 1.60 15.45 3.32
C ALA A 56 2.18 16.86 3.19
N ARG A 57 2.72 17.21 2.01
CA ARG A 57 3.27 18.55 1.75
C ARG A 57 2.20 19.64 1.78
N VAL A 58 1.00 19.32 1.30
CA VAL A 58 -0.14 20.26 1.34
C VAL A 58 -0.61 20.45 2.77
N ALA A 59 -0.73 19.37 3.55
CA ALA A 59 -1.08 19.42 4.96
C ALA A 59 -0.08 20.30 5.75
N GLU A 60 1.23 20.09 5.54
CA GLU A 60 2.25 20.88 6.21
C GLU A 60 2.20 22.38 5.86
N LYS A 61 2.01 22.70 4.57
CA LYS A 61 2.11 24.08 4.09
C LYS A 61 0.79 24.88 4.15
N GLN A 62 -0.35 24.23 3.96
CA GLN A 62 -1.63 24.91 3.79
C GLN A 62 -2.59 24.72 4.96
N PHE A 63 -2.60 23.56 5.60
CA PHE A 63 -3.46 23.29 6.73
C PHE A 63 -3.08 24.16 7.94
N TRP A 64 -1.81 24.13 8.32
CA TRP A 64 -1.32 24.87 9.50
C TRP A 64 -1.20 26.39 9.31
N THR A 65 -1.29 26.89 8.08
CA THR A 65 -1.32 28.34 7.79
C THR A 65 -2.73 28.88 7.65
N ALA A 66 -3.75 28.07 7.83
CA ALA A 66 -5.14 28.49 7.78
C ALA A 66 -5.53 29.27 9.05
N PRO A 67 -6.47 30.23 8.96
CA PRO A 67 -6.94 31.00 10.10
C PRO A 67 -7.71 30.17 11.13
N SER A 68 -8.33 29.07 10.71
CA SER A 68 -9.02 28.11 11.58
C SER A 68 -8.77 26.66 11.11
N ILE A 69 -8.98 25.68 12.02
CA ILE A 69 -8.89 24.25 11.63
C ILE A 69 -9.92 23.92 10.56
N LYS A 70 -11.13 24.48 10.63
CA LYS A 70 -12.18 24.25 9.62
C LYS A 70 -11.71 24.70 8.24
N ASP A 71 -11.14 25.89 8.12
CA ASP A 71 -10.58 26.40 6.87
C ASP A 71 -9.38 25.54 6.42
N GLY A 72 -8.59 25.05 7.36
CA GLY A 72 -7.49 24.13 7.11
C GLY A 72 -7.97 22.82 6.47
N VAL A 73 -9.05 22.24 6.99
CA VAL A 73 -9.67 21.02 6.43
C VAL A 73 -10.19 21.25 5.00
N GLU A 74 -10.77 22.41 4.73
CA GLU A 74 -11.28 22.72 3.39
C GLU A 74 -10.16 22.84 2.34
N ARG A 75 -8.96 23.24 2.75
CA ARG A 75 -7.77 23.27 1.87
C ARG A 75 -7.22 21.89 1.54
N LEU A 76 -7.56 20.87 2.32
CA LEU A 76 -7.17 19.48 2.07
C LEU A 76 -8.12 18.84 1.04
N LYS A 77 -7.56 18.01 0.18
CA LYS A 77 -8.32 17.34 -0.88
C LYS A 77 -9.32 16.33 -0.29
N LYS A 78 -10.57 16.34 -0.81
CA LYS A 78 -11.57 15.33 -0.45
C LYS A 78 -11.07 13.93 -0.77
N GLY A 79 -11.26 12.99 0.19
CA GLY A 79 -10.81 11.61 0.07
C GLY A 79 -9.33 11.38 0.43
N ASP A 80 -8.64 12.40 0.97
CA ASP A 80 -7.29 12.28 1.50
C ASP A 80 -7.31 11.85 2.97
N ASP A 81 -6.34 11.00 3.37
CA ASP A 81 -6.25 10.50 4.74
C ASP A 81 -5.91 11.63 5.75
N TYR A 82 -5.15 12.64 5.36
CA TYR A 82 -4.90 13.84 6.18
C TYR A 82 -6.20 14.59 6.48
N ARG A 83 -7.06 14.75 5.46
CA ARG A 83 -8.38 15.36 5.64
C ARG A 83 -9.27 14.51 6.54
N ALA A 84 -9.30 13.20 6.34
CA ALA A 84 -10.10 12.29 7.15
C ALA A 84 -9.71 12.34 8.64
N ILE A 85 -8.40 12.41 8.94
CA ILE A 85 -7.90 12.57 10.31
C ILE A 85 -8.34 13.92 10.90
N ALA A 86 -8.24 15.01 10.12
CA ALA A 86 -8.61 16.33 10.59
C ALA A 86 -10.13 16.47 10.81
N GLU A 87 -10.96 15.92 9.93
CA GLU A 87 -12.42 15.88 10.07
C GLU A 87 -12.84 15.07 11.31
N GLU A 88 -12.18 13.91 11.55
CA GLU A 88 -12.47 13.07 12.72
C GLU A 88 -12.08 13.78 14.04
N GLY A 89 -10.94 14.47 14.06
CA GLY A 89 -10.55 15.28 15.22
C GLY A 89 -11.54 16.40 15.54
N LEU A 90 -12.00 17.14 14.52
CA LEU A 90 -13.02 18.19 14.69
C LEU A 90 -14.36 17.60 15.14
N ARG A 91 -14.75 16.46 14.59
CA ARG A 91 -15.98 15.77 14.99
C ARG A 91 -15.90 15.31 16.43
N ALA A 92 -14.75 14.75 16.85
CA ALA A 92 -14.54 14.33 18.24
C ALA A 92 -14.66 15.50 19.20
N GLN A 93 -14.10 16.67 18.87
CA GLN A 93 -14.20 17.88 19.67
C GLN A 93 -15.64 18.40 19.75
N SER A 94 -16.41 18.38 18.65
CA SER A 94 -17.76 18.96 18.59
C SER A 94 -18.85 18.07 19.15
N HIS A 95 -18.63 16.76 19.33
CA HIS A 95 -19.64 15.79 19.74
C HIS A 95 -19.35 15.15 21.11
N HIS A 96 -18.52 15.79 21.93
CA HIS A 96 -18.25 15.29 23.28
C HIS A 96 -19.47 15.44 24.22
N ASP A 97 -20.42 16.35 23.94
CA ASP A 97 -21.58 16.65 24.76
C ASP A 97 -22.72 15.60 24.64
N GLY A 98 -22.40 14.30 24.58
CA GLY A 98 -23.38 13.22 24.45
C GLY A 98 -23.44 12.33 25.70
N ARG A 99 -24.62 11.79 26.01
CA ARG A 99 -24.90 10.98 27.21
C ARG A 99 -23.98 9.78 27.46
N LEU A 100 -23.30 9.25 26.44
CA LEU A 100 -22.34 8.14 26.56
C LEU A 100 -20.90 8.63 26.71
N THR A 101 -20.61 9.86 26.31
CA THR A 101 -19.26 10.45 26.34
C THR A 101 -18.96 11.20 27.62
N ASP A 102 -19.96 11.56 28.44
CA ASP A 102 -19.79 12.28 29.69
C ASP A 102 -18.92 11.58 30.75
N ARG A 103 -18.66 10.27 30.56
CA ARG A 103 -17.79 9.46 31.42
C ARG A 103 -16.35 9.36 30.95
N ILE A 104 -16.03 9.85 29.73
CA ILE A 104 -14.72 9.79 29.14
C ILE A 104 -14.20 11.23 29.04
N ASP A 105 -12.97 11.45 29.48
CA ASP A 105 -12.34 12.77 29.34
C ASP A 105 -12.22 13.17 27.86
N LEU A 106 -12.44 14.44 27.55
CA LEU A 106 -12.37 14.98 26.18
C LEU A 106 -11.04 14.66 25.51
N ASN A 107 -9.94 14.77 26.25
CA ASN A 107 -8.60 14.47 25.77
C ASN A 107 -8.48 13.00 25.34
N GLU A 108 -9.01 12.06 26.15
CA GLU A 108 -9.01 10.64 25.84
C GLU A 108 -9.91 10.35 24.63
N TRP A 109 -11.09 10.98 24.55
CA TRP A 109 -12.01 10.84 23.42
C TRP A 109 -11.38 11.27 22.09
N ILE A 110 -10.74 12.45 22.05
CA ILE A 110 -10.02 12.96 20.87
C ILE A 110 -8.88 11.99 20.50
N THR A 111 -8.11 11.53 21.49
CA THR A 111 -7.01 10.59 21.28
C THR A 111 -7.48 9.31 20.61
N MET A 112 -8.55 8.68 21.14
CA MET A 112 -9.11 7.45 20.57
C MET A 112 -9.65 7.66 19.14
N SER A 113 -10.29 8.79 18.89
CA SER A 113 -10.86 9.12 17.58
C SER A 113 -9.76 9.32 16.53
N LEU A 114 -8.73 10.07 16.84
CA LEU A 114 -7.56 10.28 15.97
C LEU A 114 -6.81 8.97 15.72
N GLN A 115 -6.61 8.16 16.77
CA GLN A 115 -5.94 6.85 16.63
C GLN A 115 -6.75 5.92 15.71
N ARG A 116 -8.07 5.92 15.80
CA ARG A 116 -8.95 5.17 14.89
C ARG A 116 -8.79 5.64 13.45
N ALA A 117 -8.76 6.94 13.21
CA ALA A 117 -8.56 7.49 11.87
C ALA A 117 -7.19 7.09 11.28
N VAL A 118 -6.12 7.15 12.07
CA VAL A 118 -4.78 6.69 11.67
C VAL A 118 -4.75 5.19 11.40
N ASN A 119 -5.41 4.38 12.22
CA ASN A 119 -5.50 2.94 12.01
C ASN A 119 -6.26 2.59 10.73
N ASN A 120 -7.34 3.32 10.41
CA ASN A 120 -8.07 3.16 9.15
C ASN A 120 -7.17 3.47 7.93
N ALA A 121 -6.36 4.54 8.01
CA ALA A 121 -5.40 4.86 6.97
C ALA A 121 -4.32 3.76 6.83
N ASN A 122 -3.82 3.22 7.95
CA ASN A 122 -2.87 2.10 7.95
C ASN A 122 -3.45 0.85 7.27
N THR A 123 -4.71 0.50 7.55
CA THR A 123 -5.40 -0.63 6.92
C THR A 123 -5.47 -0.45 5.39
N LYS A 124 -5.80 0.76 4.91
CA LYS A 124 -5.79 1.06 3.48
C LYS A 124 -4.39 0.92 2.86
N LEU A 125 -3.35 1.37 3.54
CA LEU A 125 -1.97 1.22 3.09
C LEU A 125 -1.56 -0.26 2.99
N GLN A 126 -2.02 -1.10 3.90
CA GLN A 126 -1.69 -2.54 3.92
C GLN A 126 -2.51 -3.38 2.93
N THR A 127 -3.65 -2.87 2.42
CA THR A 127 -4.48 -3.59 1.44
C THR A 127 -3.65 -3.99 0.22
N GLY A 128 -3.74 -5.25 -0.20
CA GLY A 128 -2.98 -5.81 -1.33
C GLY A 128 -1.54 -6.22 -1.00
N MET A 129 -0.96 -5.80 0.14
CA MET A 129 0.39 -6.21 0.51
C MET A 129 0.50 -7.72 0.77
N GLY A 130 -0.55 -8.31 1.38
CA GLY A 130 -0.63 -9.75 1.60
C GLY A 130 -0.56 -10.56 0.30
N LEU A 131 -1.16 -10.06 -0.79
CA LEU A 131 -1.08 -10.72 -2.10
C LEU A 131 0.36 -10.75 -2.62
N LEU A 132 1.09 -9.63 -2.55
CA LEU A 132 2.50 -9.58 -2.96
C LEU A 132 3.37 -10.54 -2.14
N ALA A 133 3.15 -10.59 -0.83
CA ALA A 133 3.86 -11.52 0.06
C ALA A 133 3.56 -12.98 -0.32
N SER A 134 2.28 -13.31 -0.58
CA SER A 134 1.86 -14.65 -0.97
C SER A 134 2.46 -15.05 -2.33
N VAL A 135 2.36 -14.18 -3.34
CA VAL A 135 2.96 -14.45 -4.66
C VAL A 135 4.47 -14.64 -4.55
N GLY A 136 5.15 -13.74 -3.84
CA GLY A 136 6.60 -13.82 -3.66
C GLY A 136 7.07 -15.12 -2.99
N SER A 137 6.30 -15.64 -2.04
CA SER A 137 6.63 -16.87 -1.33
C SER A 137 6.17 -18.14 -2.07
N THR A 138 5.09 -18.11 -2.83
CA THR A 138 4.50 -19.33 -3.45
C THR A 138 4.86 -19.54 -4.91
N ALA A 139 5.13 -18.47 -5.68
CA ALA A 139 5.45 -18.58 -7.09
C ALA A 139 6.65 -19.52 -7.41
N PRO A 140 7.75 -19.54 -6.62
CA PRO A 140 8.84 -20.49 -6.84
C PRO A 140 8.40 -21.95 -6.70
N PHE A 141 7.50 -22.24 -5.74
CA PHE A 141 6.98 -23.58 -5.50
C PHE A 141 6.01 -24.02 -6.60
N VAL A 142 5.24 -23.09 -7.16
CA VAL A 142 4.40 -23.35 -8.34
C VAL A 142 5.28 -23.70 -9.55
N GLY A 143 6.38 -22.97 -9.76
CA GLY A 143 7.38 -23.31 -10.79
C GLY A 143 8.03 -24.66 -10.56
N LEU A 144 8.45 -24.95 -9.33
CA LEU A 144 9.03 -26.23 -8.94
C LEU A 144 8.04 -27.38 -9.13
N PHE A 145 6.77 -27.19 -8.80
CA PHE A 145 5.73 -28.19 -9.08
C PHE A 145 5.67 -28.52 -10.57
N GLY A 146 5.70 -27.51 -11.44
CA GLY A 146 5.77 -27.70 -12.89
C GLY A 146 6.98 -28.54 -13.31
N THR A 147 8.15 -28.31 -12.70
CA THR A 147 9.38 -29.09 -12.98
C THR A 147 9.22 -30.55 -12.60
N VAL A 148 8.74 -30.82 -11.37
CA VAL A 148 8.57 -32.20 -10.89
C VAL A 148 7.65 -33.01 -11.81
N VAL A 149 6.53 -32.42 -12.20
CA VAL A 149 5.57 -33.06 -13.07
C VAL A 149 6.16 -33.29 -14.47
N GLY A 150 6.85 -32.28 -15.03
CA GLY A 150 7.51 -32.42 -16.34
C GLY A 150 8.56 -33.54 -16.38
N ILE A 151 9.35 -33.69 -15.31
CA ILE A 151 10.34 -34.75 -15.16
C ILE A 151 9.65 -36.11 -15.04
N ILE A 152 8.57 -36.24 -14.27
CA ILE A 152 7.80 -37.49 -14.16
C ILE A 152 7.29 -37.91 -15.56
N GLN A 153 6.74 -36.97 -16.33
CA GLN A 153 6.26 -37.26 -17.69
C GLN A 153 7.39 -37.71 -18.64
N ALA A 154 8.57 -37.07 -18.52
CA ALA A 154 9.75 -37.49 -19.28
C ALA A 154 10.13 -38.94 -18.96
N LEU A 155 10.16 -39.32 -17.68
CA LEU A 155 10.48 -40.69 -17.24
C LEU A 155 9.44 -41.72 -17.73
N VAL A 156 8.15 -41.38 -17.66
CA VAL A 156 7.07 -42.23 -18.16
C VAL A 156 7.22 -42.46 -19.68
N SER A 157 7.54 -41.42 -20.45
CA SER A 157 7.75 -41.52 -21.91
C SER A 157 8.92 -42.44 -22.25
N ILE A 158 10.00 -42.41 -21.46
CA ILE A 158 11.13 -43.35 -21.66
C ILE A 158 10.69 -44.77 -21.35
N GLY A 159 10.00 -45.00 -20.24
CA GLY A 159 9.53 -46.30 -19.82
C GLY A 159 8.62 -46.95 -20.87
N LEU A 160 7.72 -46.20 -21.47
CA LEU A 160 6.79 -46.67 -22.51
C LEU A 160 7.49 -46.94 -23.86
N SER A 161 8.55 -46.18 -24.19
CA SER A 161 9.25 -46.34 -25.48
C SER A 161 10.29 -47.47 -25.50
N GLY A 162 10.66 -47.98 -24.32
CA GLY A 162 11.67 -49.05 -24.19
C GLY A 162 13.08 -48.67 -24.67
N GLN A 163 13.28 -47.47 -25.19
CA GLN A 163 14.57 -46.97 -25.69
C GLN A 163 14.93 -45.64 -24.99
N PRO A 164 15.93 -45.66 -24.09
CA PRO A 164 16.45 -44.42 -23.48
C PRO A 164 17.23 -43.64 -24.54
N SER A 165 16.60 -42.62 -25.11
CA SER A 165 17.23 -41.69 -26.06
C SER A 165 17.23 -40.29 -25.45
N ILE A 166 18.36 -39.61 -25.51
CA ILE A 166 18.51 -38.23 -25.01
C ILE A 166 17.52 -37.29 -25.71
N ASP A 167 17.28 -37.52 -27.01
CA ASP A 167 16.37 -36.67 -27.80
C ASP A 167 14.92 -36.69 -27.27
N LYS A 168 14.48 -37.82 -26.69
CA LYS A 168 13.14 -37.96 -26.10
C LYS A 168 13.00 -37.32 -24.73
N VAL A 169 14.11 -37.06 -24.04
CA VAL A 169 14.15 -36.53 -22.69
C VAL A 169 14.42 -35.02 -22.67
N ALA A 170 15.24 -34.57 -23.61
CA ALA A 170 15.70 -33.16 -23.63
C ALA A 170 14.55 -32.17 -23.73
N GLY A 171 13.51 -32.46 -24.51
CA GLY A 171 12.32 -31.59 -24.61
C GLY A 171 11.57 -31.42 -23.29
N PRO A 172 10.98 -32.49 -22.74
CA PRO A 172 10.23 -32.43 -21.49
C PRO A 172 11.03 -31.91 -20.30
N VAL A 173 12.33 -32.24 -20.17
CA VAL A 173 13.20 -31.72 -19.13
C VAL A 173 13.49 -30.23 -19.32
N GLY A 174 13.74 -29.81 -20.57
CA GLY A 174 13.92 -28.41 -20.90
C GLY A 174 12.68 -27.57 -20.56
N GLU A 175 11.49 -28.02 -20.92
CA GLU A 175 10.21 -27.39 -20.54
C GLU A 175 10.05 -27.29 -19.02
N ALA A 176 10.36 -28.38 -18.31
CA ALA A 176 10.30 -28.40 -16.86
C ALA A 176 11.20 -27.32 -16.24
N LEU A 177 12.46 -27.21 -16.64
CA LEU A 177 13.40 -26.21 -16.13
C LEU A 177 12.92 -24.77 -16.38
N ILE A 178 12.29 -24.50 -17.51
CA ILE A 178 11.71 -23.19 -17.84
C ILE A 178 10.59 -22.83 -16.86
N MET A 179 9.79 -23.79 -16.39
CA MET A 179 8.74 -23.53 -15.40
C MET A 179 9.31 -22.99 -14.08
N THR A 180 10.41 -23.55 -13.59
CA THR A 180 11.09 -23.01 -12.39
C THR A 180 11.63 -21.61 -12.64
N ALA A 181 12.23 -21.38 -13.80
CA ALA A 181 12.72 -20.04 -14.18
C ALA A 181 11.58 -19.00 -14.20
N PHE A 182 10.41 -19.34 -14.73
CA PHE A 182 9.23 -18.46 -14.68
C PHE A 182 8.73 -18.25 -13.25
N GLY A 183 8.69 -19.29 -12.42
CA GLY A 183 8.33 -19.17 -11.01
C GLY A 183 9.21 -18.15 -10.27
N LEU A 184 10.53 -18.21 -10.48
CA LEU A 184 11.48 -17.24 -9.93
C LEU A 184 11.34 -15.85 -10.54
N ALA A 185 11.12 -15.75 -11.85
CA ALA A 185 10.92 -14.47 -12.54
C ALA A 185 9.68 -13.72 -12.05
N VAL A 186 8.64 -14.45 -11.61
CA VAL A 186 7.43 -13.87 -11.00
C VAL A 186 7.67 -13.50 -9.53
N ALA A 187 8.36 -14.35 -8.77
CA ALA A 187 8.57 -14.17 -7.34
C ALA A 187 9.47 -12.98 -7.01
N VAL A 188 10.58 -12.82 -7.73
CA VAL A 188 11.59 -11.80 -7.42
C VAL A 188 11.02 -10.39 -7.47
N PRO A 189 10.33 -9.94 -8.53
CA PRO A 189 9.70 -8.62 -8.55
C PRO A 189 8.63 -8.45 -7.45
N ALA A 190 7.86 -9.50 -7.13
CA ALA A 190 6.83 -9.44 -6.10
C ALA A 190 7.44 -9.21 -4.71
N VAL A 191 8.52 -9.92 -4.34
CA VAL A 191 9.23 -9.76 -3.07
C VAL A 191 9.90 -8.39 -2.97
N LEU A 192 10.60 -7.97 -4.02
CA LEU A 192 11.25 -6.66 -4.05
C LEU A 192 10.22 -5.54 -3.94
N GLY A 193 9.13 -5.62 -4.70
CA GLY A 193 8.01 -4.68 -4.64
C GLY A 193 7.37 -4.62 -3.26
N TYR A 194 7.12 -5.77 -2.63
CA TYR A 194 6.60 -5.87 -1.28
C TYR A 194 7.50 -5.16 -0.26
N ASN A 195 8.79 -5.52 -0.20
CA ASN A 195 9.72 -4.96 0.77
C ASN A 195 9.87 -3.44 0.61
N TRP A 196 9.94 -2.97 -0.61
CA TRP A 196 10.05 -1.54 -0.90
C TRP A 196 8.78 -0.77 -0.51
N LEU A 197 7.58 -1.33 -0.80
CA LEU A 197 6.30 -0.74 -0.42
C LEU A 197 6.11 -0.71 1.10
N VAL A 198 6.52 -1.77 1.83
CA VAL A 198 6.48 -1.80 3.31
C VAL A 198 7.28 -0.65 3.89
N GLY A 199 8.52 -0.44 3.43
CA GLY A 199 9.35 0.67 3.90
C GLY A 199 8.70 2.03 3.65
N ARG A 200 8.12 2.22 2.46
CA ARG A 200 7.41 3.47 2.13
C ARG A 200 6.13 3.67 2.92
N ASN A 201 5.35 2.62 3.14
CA ASN A 201 4.13 2.67 3.95
C ASN A 201 4.44 3.12 5.36
N ARG A 202 5.54 2.63 5.94
CA ARG A 202 6.00 3.05 7.28
C ARG A 202 6.25 4.55 7.35
N THR A 203 6.99 5.11 6.40
CA THR A 203 7.27 6.56 6.35
C THR A 203 5.99 7.39 6.19
N VAL A 204 5.04 6.94 5.35
CA VAL A 204 3.75 7.61 5.19
C VAL A 204 2.94 7.57 6.48
N LEU A 205 2.89 6.41 7.14
CA LEU A 205 2.17 6.22 8.40
C LEU A 205 2.75 7.07 9.53
N GLU A 206 4.07 7.20 9.59
CA GLU A 206 4.76 8.11 10.54
C GLU A 206 4.33 9.57 10.31
N GLY A 207 4.23 10.01 9.05
CA GLY A 207 3.72 11.34 8.72
C GLY A 207 2.27 11.57 9.17
N LEU A 208 1.40 10.57 8.97
CA LEU A 208 0.00 10.64 9.44
C LEU A 208 -0.10 10.67 10.98
N ARG A 209 0.74 9.89 11.68
CA ARG A 209 0.80 9.89 13.15
C ARG A 209 1.27 11.23 13.70
N ASN A 210 2.31 11.80 13.12
CA ASN A 210 2.82 13.11 13.52
C ASN A 210 1.77 14.19 13.31
N PHE A 211 1.08 14.17 12.17
CA PHE A 211 -0.03 15.11 11.90
C PHE A 211 -1.17 14.95 12.91
N ALA A 212 -1.55 13.71 13.25
CA ALA A 212 -2.57 13.44 14.26
C ALA A 212 -2.14 13.91 15.66
N ALA A 213 -0.87 13.74 16.04
CA ALA A 213 -0.32 14.21 17.31
C ALA A 213 -0.30 15.75 17.39
N ASP A 214 0.13 16.43 16.32
CA ASP A 214 0.09 17.89 16.23
C ASP A 214 -1.35 18.43 16.32
N LEU A 215 -2.28 17.77 15.63
CA LEU A 215 -3.69 18.11 15.67
C LEU A 215 -4.30 17.91 17.06
N HIS A 216 -3.97 16.80 17.72
CA HIS A 216 -4.38 16.54 19.10
C HIS A 216 -3.90 17.65 20.04
N ALA A 217 -2.60 17.97 20.00
CA ALA A 217 -2.03 19.03 20.83
C ALA A 217 -2.71 20.39 20.60
N TYR A 218 -3.05 20.69 19.35
CA TYR A 218 -3.76 21.91 19.01
C TYR A 218 -5.23 21.90 19.50
N LEU A 219 -5.95 20.78 19.36
CA LEU A 219 -7.35 20.67 19.80
C LEU A 219 -7.52 20.73 21.31
N VAL A 220 -6.55 20.22 22.07
CA VAL A 220 -6.57 20.16 23.54
C VAL A 220 -5.84 21.35 24.18
N GLY A 221 -4.67 21.70 23.66
CA GLY A 221 -3.77 22.69 24.27
C GLY A 221 -3.69 24.03 23.54
N GLY A 222 -4.33 24.17 22.37
CA GLY A 222 -4.30 25.40 21.57
C GLY A 222 -2.96 25.66 20.85
N ALA A 223 -1.96 24.78 20.98
CA ALA A 223 -0.64 24.94 20.38
C ALA A 223 -0.15 23.67 19.69
N ARG A 224 0.63 23.82 18.62
CA ARG A 224 1.26 22.71 17.88
C ARG A 224 2.57 22.29 18.54
N VAL A 225 2.83 20.99 18.73
CA VAL A 225 4.07 20.47 19.34
C VAL A 225 5.27 20.55 18.40
N GLY A 226 5.07 20.34 17.09
CA GLY A 226 6.11 20.29 16.06
C GLY A 226 6.32 21.58 15.25
N GLY A 227 5.68 22.69 15.63
CA GLY A 227 5.82 23.97 14.94
C GLY A 227 7.15 24.63 15.27
N SER A 228 8.03 24.81 14.29
CA SER A 228 9.15 25.76 14.43
C SER A 228 8.60 27.11 14.89
N GLU A 229 9.27 27.74 15.85
CA GLU A 229 8.88 28.96 16.56
C GLU A 229 8.65 30.23 15.70
N VAL A 230 8.35 30.10 14.42
CA VAL A 230 8.23 31.25 13.51
C VAL A 230 6.91 32.02 13.67
N ASN A 231 5.93 31.55 14.45
CA ASN A 231 4.65 32.27 14.64
C ASN A 231 4.06 32.21 16.06
N ALA A 232 4.88 32.20 17.10
CA ALA A 232 4.42 32.29 18.49
C ALA A 232 3.90 33.69 18.89
N THR A 233 3.73 34.64 17.96
CA THR A 233 3.33 36.02 18.25
C THR A 233 1.98 36.44 17.66
N ARG A 234 1.11 35.49 17.30
CA ARG A 234 -0.28 35.85 16.99
C ARG A 234 -1.22 34.95 17.79
N PRO A 235 -1.64 35.36 19.01
CA PRO A 235 -2.77 34.70 19.64
C PRO A 235 -3.97 34.88 18.73
N MET A 236 -4.53 33.77 18.24
CA MET A 236 -5.84 33.79 17.60
C MET A 236 -6.81 34.43 18.57
N ALA A 237 -7.42 35.54 18.14
CA ALA A 237 -8.33 36.33 18.94
C ALA A 237 -9.32 35.42 19.68
N ALA A 238 -9.19 35.43 21.02
CA ALA A 238 -10.22 34.91 21.90
C ALA A 238 -11.52 35.56 21.48
N ALA A 239 -12.56 34.79 21.27
CA ALA A 239 -13.90 35.26 20.96
C ALA A 239 -14.24 36.35 21.97
N ALA A 240 -14.52 37.55 21.47
CA ALA A 240 -14.87 38.72 22.24
C ALA A 240 -16.06 38.41 23.16
N ALA A 241 -15.83 38.37 24.46
CA ALA A 241 -16.90 38.45 25.44
C ALA A 241 -17.61 39.79 25.27
N PRO A 242 -18.94 39.85 25.32
CA PRO A 242 -19.65 41.13 25.22
C PRO A 242 -19.35 41.98 26.45
N ALA A 243 -18.83 43.17 26.19
CA ALA A 243 -18.66 44.18 27.21
C ALA A 243 -20.03 44.59 27.77
N THR A 244 -20.33 44.19 28.98
CA THR A 244 -21.42 44.77 29.80
C THR A 244 -21.12 46.24 30.08
N ALA A 245 -21.90 47.07 29.49
CA ALA A 245 -21.94 48.51 29.80
C ALA A 245 -22.38 48.71 31.25
N ALA A 246 -21.46 49.11 32.10
CA ALA A 246 -21.79 49.70 33.42
C ALA A 246 -21.97 51.21 33.23
N ALA A 247 -23.20 51.63 33.11
CA ALA A 247 -23.58 53.02 33.32
C ALA A 247 -23.54 53.30 34.81
N ALA A 248 -22.63 54.13 35.25
CA ALA A 248 -22.69 54.77 36.54
C ALA A 248 -22.89 56.26 36.33
N GLY A 249 -24.06 56.74 36.74
CA GLY A 249 -24.34 58.12 36.82
C GLY A 249 -23.65 58.78 38.02
N ARG A 250 -23.37 60.06 37.90
CA ARG A 250 -23.42 61.04 38.97
C ARG A 250 -23.51 62.47 38.45
N LYS A 251 -24.58 63.11 38.91
CA LYS A 251 -24.73 64.55 39.21
C LYS A 251 -23.93 65.53 38.38
#